data_decf98709564692ab000685c75547433
#
_entry.id   decf98709564692ab000685c75547433
#
_cell.length_a   1.000
_cell.length_b   1.000
_cell.length_c   1.000
_cell.angle_alpha   90.00
_cell.angle_beta   90.00
_cell.angle_gamma   90.00
#
_symmetry.space_group_name_H-M   'P 1'
#
loop_
_entity.id
_entity.type
_entity.pdbx_description
1 polymer ?
#
loop_
_entity_poly.entity_id
_entity_poly.type
_entity_poly.pdbx_seq_one_letter_code
_entity_poly.pdbx_strand_id
1 'polypeptide(L)'
;MSKQIKKIKILIMSGYGLNCEEETKFAFESVGGYADIVHINDLIKTPALLSKYDILVFPGGFSYGDDTGSGKAYANKIKNHLSKELSDFLGRNTLVIGICNGFQIITNLGLLPGGLMHNEGGTYIDRWVDMDVCGDSPWLDSIDKISLPIAHGEGKYVIDSKEYLKMKSRNEIALVYTKGEICKYQGLKANPNGALHNIAGVLGYNGRVLGLMPHPERAMFFHHRPDFQIQKEIAKRKGKNLPKEGPGLQIFRNGVNYFK
;
A
#
# COMPACT_ATOMS: atom_id res chain seq x y z
N MET A 1 3.26 -8.70 37.32
CA MET A 1 4.20 -8.84 36.21
C MET A 1 3.67 -7.99 35.05
N SER A 2 4.30 -6.85 34.76
CA SER A 2 3.94 -6.02 33.59
C SER A 2 4.30 -6.84 32.33
N LYS A 3 3.29 -7.18 31.51
CA LYS A 3 3.56 -7.73 30.17
C LYS A 3 4.41 -6.73 29.43
N GLN A 4 5.64 -7.09 29.13
CA GLN A 4 6.51 -6.28 28.28
C GLN A 4 5.84 -6.19 26.93
N ILE A 5 5.37 -5.01 26.54
CA ILE A 5 4.70 -4.77 25.26
C ILE A 5 5.73 -5.08 24.16
N LYS A 6 5.43 -6.05 23.31
CA LYS A 6 6.29 -6.41 22.17
C LYS A 6 6.46 -5.20 21.27
N LYS A 7 7.69 -4.78 21.02
CA LYS A 7 8.01 -3.74 20.03
C LYS A 7 7.85 -4.33 18.63
N ILE A 8 6.89 -3.86 17.86
CA ILE A 8 6.66 -4.27 16.48
C ILE A 8 7.65 -3.54 15.59
N LYS A 9 8.54 -4.27 14.94
CA LYS A 9 9.63 -3.73 14.13
C LYS A 9 9.27 -3.75 12.65
N ILE A 10 9.41 -2.60 12.01
CA ILE A 10 9.07 -2.38 10.61
C ILE A 10 10.33 -2.03 9.83
N LEU A 11 10.63 -2.75 8.77
CA LEU A 11 11.66 -2.40 7.80
C LEU A 11 11.00 -1.74 6.59
N ILE A 12 11.39 -0.51 6.31
CA ILE A 12 10.96 0.24 5.14
C ILE A 12 12.13 0.27 4.16
N MET A 13 11.91 -0.29 2.97
CA MET A 13 12.90 -0.31 1.91
C MET A 13 13.15 1.10 1.38
N SER A 14 14.40 1.39 1.02
CA SER A 14 14.82 2.68 0.49
C SER A 14 15.87 2.50 -0.62
N GLY A 15 16.08 3.57 -1.37
CA GLY A 15 17.13 3.69 -2.38
C GLY A 15 16.63 3.62 -3.82
N TYR A 16 17.47 4.15 -4.70
CA TYR A 16 17.28 4.17 -6.16
C TYR A 16 15.97 4.79 -6.65
N GLY A 17 15.43 5.78 -5.94
CA GLY A 17 14.24 6.52 -6.36
C GLY A 17 12.95 6.13 -5.64
N LEU A 18 12.99 5.21 -4.67
CA LEU A 18 11.93 5.15 -3.66
C LEU A 18 11.99 6.47 -2.86
N ASN A 19 10.87 7.13 -2.66
CA ASN A 19 10.84 8.48 -2.06
C ASN A 19 9.68 8.74 -1.10
N CYS A 20 8.87 7.71 -0.77
CA CYS A 20 7.79 7.80 0.20
C CYS A 20 8.14 7.12 1.54
N GLU A 21 9.43 6.87 1.81
CA GLU A 21 9.88 6.17 3.01
C GLU A 21 9.65 6.96 4.30
N GLU A 22 9.86 8.29 4.28
CA GLU A 22 9.76 9.12 5.48
C GLU A 22 8.31 9.27 5.96
N GLU A 23 7.36 9.58 5.06
CA GLU A 23 5.95 9.65 5.40
C GLU A 23 5.39 8.27 5.79
N THR A 24 5.90 7.19 5.19
CA THR A 24 5.54 5.82 5.57
C THR A 24 6.06 5.48 6.97
N LYS A 25 7.30 5.86 7.30
CA LYS A 25 7.87 5.73 8.64
C LYS A 25 7.02 6.49 9.66
N PHE A 26 6.74 7.75 9.37
CA PHE A 26 5.91 8.58 10.25
C PHE A 26 4.52 7.95 10.49
N ALA A 27 3.90 7.36 9.45
CA ALA A 27 2.61 6.69 9.58
C ALA A 27 2.67 5.50 10.56
N PHE A 28 3.68 4.63 10.44
CA PHE A 28 3.86 3.51 11.37
C PHE A 28 4.20 3.96 12.80
N GLU A 29 5.06 4.94 12.97
CA GLU A 29 5.44 5.47 14.29
C GLU A 29 4.24 6.14 14.97
N SER A 30 3.39 6.85 14.22
CA SER A 30 2.15 7.47 14.73
C SER A 30 1.16 6.46 15.33
N VAL A 31 1.25 5.18 14.97
CA VAL A 31 0.40 4.10 15.51
C VAL A 31 1.14 3.14 16.45
N GLY A 32 2.36 3.51 16.87
CA GLY A 32 3.15 2.79 17.87
C GLY A 32 4.02 1.68 17.30
N GLY A 33 4.33 1.69 16.02
CA GLY A 33 5.37 0.86 15.39
C GLY A 33 6.77 1.44 15.60
N TYR A 34 7.80 0.61 15.38
CA TYR A 34 9.22 1.00 15.40
C TYR A 34 9.77 0.79 14.00
N ALA A 35 9.88 1.86 13.22
CA ALA A 35 10.20 1.80 11.80
C ALA A 35 11.63 2.25 11.51
N ASP A 36 12.37 1.40 10.80
CA ASP A 36 13.70 1.70 10.28
C ASP A 36 13.65 1.79 8.76
N ILE A 37 14.21 2.87 8.21
CA ILE A 37 14.44 3.01 6.77
C ILE A 37 15.78 2.36 6.44
N VAL A 38 15.77 1.36 5.57
CA VAL A 38 16.95 0.57 5.23
C VAL A 38 17.19 0.62 3.72
N HIS A 39 18.34 1.16 3.33
CA HIS A 39 18.74 1.18 1.93
C HIS A 39 19.00 -0.25 1.43
N ILE A 40 18.52 -0.59 0.22
CA ILE A 40 18.63 -1.95 -0.34
C ILE A 40 20.06 -2.47 -0.36
N ASN A 41 21.06 -1.62 -0.61
CA ASN A 41 22.46 -2.05 -0.60
C ASN A 41 22.94 -2.45 0.80
N ASP A 42 22.44 -1.81 1.85
CA ASP A 42 22.82 -2.15 3.23
C ASP A 42 22.15 -3.43 3.68
N LEU A 43 20.90 -3.67 3.23
CA LEU A 43 20.24 -4.95 3.43
C LEU A 43 20.97 -6.08 2.69
N ILE A 44 21.45 -5.84 1.45
CA ILE A 44 22.25 -6.82 0.69
C ILE A 44 23.58 -7.13 1.38
N LYS A 45 24.23 -6.14 1.98
CA LYS A 45 25.48 -6.37 2.75
C LYS A 45 25.22 -7.16 4.05
N THR A 46 24.02 -7.02 4.63
CA THR A 46 23.66 -7.66 5.89
C THR A 46 22.27 -8.31 5.79
N PRO A 47 22.10 -9.38 4.99
CA PRO A 47 20.78 -9.97 4.70
C PRO A 47 20.08 -10.49 5.95
N ALA A 48 20.83 -10.99 6.93
CA ALA A 48 20.29 -11.47 8.19
C ALA A 48 19.51 -10.40 8.99
N LEU A 49 19.68 -9.11 8.64
CA LEU A 49 18.93 -8.00 9.27
C LEU A 49 17.43 -8.19 9.10
N LEU A 50 16.96 -8.70 7.96
CA LEU A 50 15.54 -8.89 7.66
C LEU A 50 14.85 -9.81 8.68
N SER A 51 15.58 -10.75 9.28
CA SER A 51 15.04 -11.66 10.29
C SER A 51 14.54 -10.96 11.58
N LYS A 52 15.00 -9.73 11.84
CA LYS A 52 14.69 -8.96 13.06
C LYS A 52 13.35 -8.20 12.98
N TYR A 53 12.72 -8.16 11.81
CA TYR A 53 11.52 -7.38 11.58
C TYR A 53 10.26 -8.24 11.50
N ASP A 54 9.12 -7.63 11.85
CA ASP A 54 7.78 -8.21 11.80
C ASP A 54 7.05 -7.79 10.52
N ILE A 55 7.33 -6.58 10.02
CA ILE A 55 6.72 -5.98 8.83
C ILE A 55 7.79 -5.55 7.85
N LEU A 56 7.58 -5.86 6.56
CA LEU A 56 8.41 -5.37 5.44
C LEU A 56 7.56 -4.46 4.55
N VAL A 57 8.08 -3.27 4.25
CA VAL A 57 7.39 -2.25 3.46
C VAL A 57 8.19 -1.90 2.22
N PHE A 58 7.53 -1.94 1.08
CA PHE A 58 8.00 -1.37 -0.17
C PHE A 58 7.21 -0.08 -0.40
N PRO A 59 7.79 1.11 -0.12
CA PRO A 59 7.08 2.37 -0.25
C PRO A 59 6.91 2.79 -1.70
N GLY A 60 6.17 3.87 -1.91
CA GLY A 60 6.03 4.52 -3.20
C GLY A 60 7.31 5.22 -3.67
N GLY A 61 7.32 5.59 -4.94
CA GLY A 61 8.43 6.27 -5.58
C GLY A 61 8.49 6.02 -7.08
N PHE A 62 9.67 6.22 -7.65
CA PHE A 62 9.99 5.98 -9.06
C PHE A 62 11.33 5.26 -9.15
N SER A 63 11.37 4.00 -8.70
CA SER A 63 12.61 3.26 -8.62
C SER A 63 13.27 3.12 -10.00
N TYR A 64 14.54 3.53 -10.08
CA TYR A 64 15.33 3.62 -11.33
C TYR A 64 14.66 4.50 -12.40
N GLY A 65 13.92 5.54 -12.02
CA GLY A 65 13.26 6.48 -12.95
C GLY A 65 12.13 5.88 -13.77
N ASP A 66 11.69 4.66 -13.46
CA ASP A 66 10.73 3.85 -14.24
C ASP A 66 11.17 3.55 -15.71
N ASP A 67 12.41 3.89 -16.07
CA ASP A 67 12.95 3.75 -17.45
C ASP A 67 12.98 2.30 -17.96
N THR A 68 13.00 1.33 -17.05
CA THR A 68 13.10 -0.11 -17.37
C THR A 68 11.81 -0.88 -17.06
N GLY A 69 10.70 -0.17 -16.87
CA GLY A 69 9.44 -0.68 -16.33
C GLY A 69 9.39 -0.56 -14.81
N SER A 70 8.32 0.02 -14.33
CA SER A 70 8.16 0.43 -12.93
C SER A 70 8.39 -0.72 -11.95
N GLY A 71 9.34 -0.54 -11.05
CA GLY A 71 9.70 -1.51 -10.01
C GLY A 71 10.53 -2.71 -10.48
N LYS A 72 10.73 -2.94 -11.78
CA LYS A 72 11.35 -4.16 -12.32
C LYS A 72 12.82 -4.29 -11.95
N ALA A 73 13.62 -3.22 -12.11
CA ALA A 73 15.04 -3.24 -11.78
C ALA A 73 15.26 -3.47 -10.28
N TYR A 74 14.44 -2.83 -9.43
CA TYR A 74 14.48 -3.01 -7.99
C TYR A 74 14.13 -4.45 -7.58
N ALA A 75 13.07 -5.01 -8.16
CA ALA A 75 12.68 -6.40 -7.94
C ALA A 75 13.78 -7.39 -8.36
N ASN A 76 14.42 -7.17 -9.52
CA ASN A 76 15.54 -8.01 -9.95
C ASN A 76 16.73 -7.96 -8.99
N LYS A 77 17.03 -6.79 -8.42
CA LYS A 77 18.09 -6.66 -7.42
C LYS A 77 17.78 -7.48 -6.16
N ILE A 78 16.53 -7.48 -5.70
CA ILE A 78 16.08 -8.33 -4.58
C ILE A 78 16.16 -9.81 -4.97
N LYS A 79 15.66 -10.21 -6.14
CA LYS A 79 15.72 -11.60 -6.63
C LYS A 79 17.14 -12.14 -6.63
N ASN A 80 18.10 -11.33 -7.07
CA ASN A 80 19.48 -11.76 -7.23
C ASN A 80 20.24 -11.87 -5.89
N HIS A 81 19.84 -11.12 -4.85
CA HIS A 81 20.66 -10.98 -3.65
C HIS A 81 19.93 -11.31 -2.34
N LEU A 82 18.60 -11.34 -2.31
CA LEU A 82 17.80 -11.47 -1.08
C LEU A 82 16.68 -12.50 -1.19
N SER A 83 16.68 -13.35 -2.22
CA SER A 83 15.57 -14.31 -2.45
C SER A 83 15.35 -15.26 -1.29
N LYS A 84 16.45 -15.76 -0.70
CA LYS A 84 16.38 -16.69 0.43
C LYS A 84 15.77 -15.98 1.65
N GLU A 85 16.31 -14.82 2.02
CA GLU A 85 15.88 -14.07 3.20
C GLU A 85 14.44 -13.59 3.07
N LEU A 86 14.00 -13.20 1.85
CA LEU A 86 12.62 -12.85 1.58
C LEU A 86 11.70 -14.06 1.72
N SER A 87 12.10 -15.23 1.20
CA SER A 87 11.35 -16.47 1.36
C SER A 87 11.23 -16.88 2.83
N ASP A 88 12.34 -16.80 3.57
CA ASP A 88 12.36 -17.10 5.02
C ASP A 88 11.48 -16.11 5.80
N PHE A 89 11.46 -14.82 5.40
CA PHE A 89 10.60 -13.79 5.99
C PHE A 89 9.12 -14.11 5.77
N LEU A 90 8.73 -14.43 4.55
CA LEU A 90 7.34 -14.77 4.17
C LEU A 90 6.87 -16.09 4.78
N GLY A 91 7.78 -17.02 5.05
CA GLY A 91 7.50 -18.29 5.75
C GLY A 91 7.14 -18.12 7.24
N ARG A 92 7.48 -16.99 7.84
CA ARG A 92 7.12 -16.66 9.22
C ARG A 92 5.75 -15.98 9.31
N ASN A 93 5.26 -15.77 10.53
CA ASN A 93 4.10 -14.90 10.78
C ASN A 93 4.53 -13.42 10.70
N THR A 94 4.62 -12.90 9.48
CA THR A 94 5.05 -11.54 9.15
C THR A 94 4.10 -10.90 8.16
N LEU A 95 4.14 -9.58 8.03
CA LEU A 95 3.32 -8.81 7.09
C LEU A 95 4.19 -8.10 6.05
N VAL A 96 3.66 -7.96 4.84
CA VAL A 96 4.28 -7.18 3.75
C VAL A 96 3.25 -6.23 3.16
N ILE A 97 3.66 -4.98 2.90
CA ILE A 97 2.87 -4.02 2.15
C ILE A 97 3.71 -3.38 1.06
N GLY A 98 3.15 -3.30 -0.15
CA GLY A 98 3.71 -2.56 -1.30
C GLY A 98 2.78 -1.46 -1.73
N ILE A 99 3.24 -0.21 -1.69
CA ILE A 99 2.45 0.99 -1.99
C ILE A 99 2.94 1.58 -3.31
N CYS A 100 2.05 1.78 -4.29
CA CYS A 100 2.34 2.38 -5.59
C CYS A 100 3.54 1.70 -6.29
N ASN A 101 4.71 2.32 -6.37
CA ASN A 101 5.92 1.68 -6.89
C ASN A 101 6.31 0.42 -6.10
N GLY A 102 6.06 0.39 -4.80
CA GLY A 102 6.22 -0.82 -3.98
C GLY A 102 5.30 -1.95 -4.42
N PHE A 103 4.07 -1.67 -4.82
CA PHE A 103 3.16 -2.68 -5.38
C PHE A 103 3.70 -3.24 -6.70
N GLN A 104 4.24 -2.38 -7.58
CA GLN A 104 4.90 -2.81 -8.80
C GLN A 104 6.11 -3.72 -8.51
N ILE A 105 6.91 -3.39 -7.49
CA ILE A 105 8.07 -4.18 -7.07
C ILE A 105 7.63 -5.57 -6.60
N ILE A 106 6.67 -5.66 -5.67
CA ILE A 106 6.25 -6.96 -5.10
C ILE A 106 5.50 -7.84 -6.12
N THR A 107 4.82 -7.24 -7.10
CA THR A 107 4.24 -7.96 -8.24
C THR A 107 5.33 -8.49 -9.16
N ASN A 108 6.34 -7.66 -9.50
CA ASN A 108 7.51 -8.11 -10.26
C ASN A 108 8.35 -9.18 -9.52
N LEU A 109 8.33 -9.19 -8.19
CA LEU A 109 8.92 -10.26 -7.37
C LEU A 109 8.15 -11.59 -7.50
N GLY A 110 6.90 -11.56 -7.96
CA GLY A 110 6.02 -12.71 -8.02
C GLY A 110 5.31 -13.00 -6.70
N LEU A 111 5.28 -12.04 -5.77
CA LEU A 111 4.55 -12.19 -4.50
C LEU A 111 3.05 -12.00 -4.67
N LEU A 112 2.64 -11.30 -5.71
CA LEU A 112 1.25 -11.05 -6.07
C LEU A 112 1.00 -11.38 -7.54
N PRO A 113 -0.19 -11.87 -7.90
CA PRO A 113 -0.54 -12.16 -9.29
C PRO A 113 -0.78 -10.89 -10.11
N GLY A 114 -0.83 -11.02 -11.44
CA GLY A 114 -1.10 -9.94 -12.38
C GLY A 114 0.12 -9.05 -12.68
N GLY A 115 -0.14 -7.84 -13.15
CA GLY A 115 0.89 -6.86 -13.51
C GLY A 115 0.36 -5.44 -13.48
N LEU A 116 1.27 -4.46 -13.40
CA LEU A 116 0.96 -3.03 -13.49
C LEU A 116 1.49 -2.51 -14.82
N MET A 117 0.66 -1.76 -15.55
CA MET A 117 0.93 -1.22 -16.87
C MET A 117 0.69 0.30 -16.87
N HIS A 118 1.11 0.96 -17.94
CA HIS A 118 0.78 2.38 -18.17
C HIS A 118 -0.71 2.64 -18.04
N ASN A 119 -1.07 3.76 -17.44
CA ASN A 119 -2.45 4.24 -17.39
C ASN A 119 -3.05 4.28 -18.78
N GLU A 120 -4.34 3.96 -18.93
CA GLU A 120 -5.01 3.91 -20.23
C GLU A 120 -4.90 5.20 -21.03
N GLY A 121 -4.89 6.36 -20.35
CA GLY A 121 -4.72 7.67 -20.99
C GLY A 121 -3.26 8.04 -21.30
N GLY A 122 -2.27 7.20 -21.00
CA GLY A 122 -0.85 7.47 -21.22
C GLY A 122 -0.29 8.64 -20.39
N THR A 123 -1.04 9.16 -19.43
CA THR A 123 -0.66 10.32 -18.62
C THR A 123 -0.54 9.97 -17.14
N TYR A 124 0.28 10.75 -16.43
CA TYR A 124 0.34 10.70 -14.97
C TYR A 124 -0.98 11.20 -14.38
N ILE A 125 -1.47 10.50 -13.35
CA ILE A 125 -2.73 10.82 -12.67
C ILE A 125 -2.45 11.05 -11.21
N ASP A 126 -2.81 12.24 -10.71
CA ASP A 126 -2.77 12.63 -9.31
C ASP A 126 -4.15 13.11 -8.87
N ARG A 127 -4.83 12.31 -8.06
CA ARG A 127 -6.14 12.63 -7.50
C ARG A 127 -6.52 11.70 -6.36
N TRP A 128 -7.57 12.02 -5.64
CA TRP A 128 -8.19 11.09 -4.71
C TRP A 128 -9.16 10.14 -5.43
N VAL A 129 -9.26 8.93 -4.90
CA VAL A 129 -10.16 7.87 -5.37
C VAL A 129 -10.91 7.25 -4.20
N ASP A 130 -12.11 6.75 -4.47
CA ASP A 130 -12.88 5.95 -3.52
C ASP A 130 -12.76 4.47 -3.88
N MET A 131 -12.74 3.61 -2.87
CA MET A 131 -12.63 2.17 -3.02
C MET A 131 -13.52 1.44 -2.03
N ASP A 132 -14.03 0.30 -2.47
CA ASP A 132 -14.62 -0.71 -1.59
C ASP A 132 -13.54 -1.75 -1.24
N VAL A 133 -13.55 -2.22 0.01
CA VAL A 133 -12.73 -3.34 0.48
C VAL A 133 -13.46 -4.64 0.17
N CYS A 134 -12.77 -5.58 -0.48
CA CYS A 134 -13.36 -6.84 -0.95
C CYS A 134 -12.72 -8.07 -0.32
N GLY A 135 -11.43 -8.01 0.00
CA GLY A 135 -10.65 -9.14 0.48
C GLY A 135 -10.49 -9.16 2.01
N ASP A 136 -10.20 -10.33 2.54
CA ASP A 136 -9.91 -10.52 3.96
C ASP A 136 -8.40 -10.41 4.22
N SER A 137 -8.01 -9.44 5.02
CA SER A 137 -6.61 -9.13 5.29
C SER A 137 -6.44 -8.45 6.64
N PRO A 138 -5.38 -8.82 7.39
CA PRO A 138 -5.00 -8.08 8.60
C PRO A 138 -4.79 -6.58 8.37
N TRP A 139 -4.39 -6.18 7.16
CA TRP A 139 -4.20 -4.78 6.79
C TRP A 139 -5.50 -3.98 6.69
N LEU A 140 -6.60 -4.65 6.33
CA LEU A 140 -7.87 -4.03 5.96
C LEU A 140 -8.97 -4.30 7.01
N ASP A 141 -8.60 -4.87 8.15
CA ASP A 141 -9.55 -5.16 9.23
C ASP A 141 -10.39 -3.93 9.60
N SER A 142 -11.70 -4.17 9.72
CA SER A 142 -12.70 -3.13 10.08
C SER A 142 -12.76 -1.93 9.11
N ILE A 143 -12.34 -2.12 7.84
CA ILE A 143 -12.46 -1.13 6.77
C ILE A 143 -13.37 -1.68 5.68
N ASP A 144 -14.56 -1.12 5.51
CA ASP A 144 -15.47 -1.49 4.42
C ASP A 144 -15.23 -0.64 3.17
N LYS A 145 -14.92 0.65 3.36
CA LYS A 145 -14.70 1.65 2.31
C LYS A 145 -13.57 2.58 2.71
N ILE A 146 -12.78 2.98 1.71
CA ILE A 146 -11.68 3.90 1.96
C ILE A 146 -11.49 4.85 0.78
N SER A 147 -11.14 6.11 1.08
CA SER A 147 -10.76 7.10 0.08
C SER A 147 -9.31 7.49 0.30
N LEU A 148 -8.47 7.35 -0.73
CA LEU A 148 -7.03 7.59 -0.69
C LEU A 148 -6.57 8.37 -1.93
N PRO A 149 -5.45 9.11 -1.88
CA PRO A 149 -4.83 9.69 -3.06
C PRO A 149 -4.08 8.63 -3.88
N ILE A 150 -4.04 8.83 -5.19
CA ILE A 150 -3.18 8.13 -6.14
C ILE A 150 -2.26 9.14 -6.82
N ALA A 151 -1.05 8.69 -7.20
CA ALA A 151 -0.09 9.51 -7.92
C ALA A 151 0.84 8.60 -8.76
N HIS A 152 0.46 8.30 -10.03
CA HIS A 152 1.18 7.32 -10.85
C HIS A 152 0.96 7.48 -12.35
N GLY A 153 1.97 7.09 -13.15
CA GLY A 153 1.87 6.92 -14.61
C GLY A 153 1.60 5.46 -15.01
N GLU A 154 2.01 4.50 -14.18
CA GLU A 154 1.85 3.05 -14.39
C GLU A 154 1.08 2.41 -13.24
N GLY A 155 -0.24 2.56 -13.23
CA GLY A 155 -1.12 2.03 -12.19
C GLY A 155 -2.23 1.13 -12.70
N LYS A 156 -2.30 0.89 -14.02
CA LYS A 156 -3.31 0.03 -14.63
C LYS A 156 -3.02 -1.43 -14.30
N TYR A 157 -3.79 -2.00 -13.39
CA TYR A 157 -3.70 -3.41 -13.06
C TYR A 157 -4.25 -4.28 -14.19
N VAL A 158 -3.49 -5.30 -14.59
CA VAL A 158 -3.84 -6.26 -15.64
C VAL A 158 -3.66 -7.68 -15.16
N ILE A 159 -4.56 -8.55 -15.59
CA ILE A 159 -4.54 -9.98 -15.25
C ILE A 159 -5.30 -10.77 -16.31
N ASP A 160 -4.88 -12.01 -16.56
CA ASP A 160 -5.67 -12.91 -17.42
C ASP A 160 -6.95 -13.42 -16.71
N SER A 161 -7.95 -13.80 -17.53
CA SER A 161 -9.27 -14.17 -17.01
C SER A 161 -9.26 -15.42 -16.12
N LYS A 162 -8.34 -16.36 -16.33
CA LYS A 162 -8.26 -17.59 -15.52
C LYS A 162 -7.71 -17.27 -14.13
N GLU A 163 -6.65 -16.47 -14.09
CA GLU A 163 -6.04 -16.05 -12.82
C GLU A 163 -6.97 -15.13 -12.03
N TYR A 164 -7.70 -14.23 -12.71
CA TYR A 164 -8.74 -13.41 -12.07
C TYR A 164 -9.79 -14.25 -11.35
N LEU A 165 -10.29 -15.33 -11.99
CA LEU A 165 -11.27 -16.22 -11.36
C LEU A 165 -10.69 -16.93 -10.12
N LYS A 166 -9.42 -17.33 -10.16
CA LYS A 166 -8.74 -17.92 -9.00
C LYS A 166 -8.58 -16.90 -7.86
N MET A 167 -8.13 -15.67 -8.17
CA MET A 167 -8.04 -14.60 -7.17
C MET A 167 -9.40 -14.35 -6.50
N LYS A 168 -10.47 -14.27 -7.30
CA LYS A 168 -11.82 -14.08 -6.78
C LYS A 168 -12.24 -15.22 -5.85
N SER A 169 -11.94 -16.47 -6.21
CA SER A 169 -12.29 -17.64 -5.38
C SER A 169 -11.49 -17.72 -4.08
N ARG A 170 -10.31 -17.07 -4.02
CA ARG A 170 -9.43 -17.01 -2.84
C ARG A 170 -9.58 -15.74 -2.02
N ASN A 171 -10.50 -14.83 -2.38
CA ASN A 171 -10.66 -13.50 -1.79
C ASN A 171 -9.37 -12.66 -1.83
N GLU A 172 -8.59 -12.78 -2.91
CA GLU A 172 -7.31 -12.08 -3.10
C GLU A 172 -7.46 -10.68 -3.74
N ILE A 173 -8.68 -10.26 -4.09
CA ILE A 173 -8.95 -8.89 -4.53
C ILE A 173 -9.14 -8.03 -3.28
N ALA A 174 -8.16 -7.16 -3.01
CA ALA A 174 -8.15 -6.33 -1.79
C ALA A 174 -9.11 -5.15 -1.88
N LEU A 175 -8.92 -4.35 -2.93
CA LEU A 175 -9.55 -3.04 -3.11
C LEU A 175 -10.04 -2.91 -4.56
N VAL A 176 -11.23 -2.34 -4.74
CA VAL A 176 -11.77 -1.99 -6.06
C VAL A 176 -12.18 -0.52 -6.11
N TYR A 177 -11.84 0.18 -7.18
CA TYR A 177 -12.27 1.56 -7.42
C TYR A 177 -13.78 1.63 -7.53
N THR A 178 -14.40 2.55 -6.81
CA THR A 178 -15.85 2.76 -6.78
C THR A 178 -16.20 4.25 -6.89
N LYS A 179 -17.45 4.56 -7.18
CA LYS A 179 -17.94 5.95 -7.25
C LYS A 179 -18.49 6.39 -5.91
N GLY A 180 -17.58 6.71 -4.98
CA GLY A 180 -17.92 7.24 -3.66
C GLY A 180 -18.08 8.77 -3.62
N GLU A 181 -17.99 9.33 -2.42
CA GLU A 181 -18.21 10.76 -2.17
C GLU A 181 -17.13 11.65 -2.78
N ILE A 182 -15.86 11.23 -2.72
CA ILE A 182 -14.74 12.00 -3.24
C ILE A 182 -14.80 12.09 -4.77
N CYS A 183 -15.06 10.95 -5.44
CA CYS A 183 -15.23 10.93 -6.89
C CYS A 183 -16.42 11.81 -7.36
N LYS A 184 -17.53 11.79 -6.60
CA LYS A 184 -18.68 12.66 -6.87
C LYS A 184 -18.33 14.13 -6.69
N TYR A 185 -17.63 14.45 -5.59
CA TYR A 185 -17.17 15.82 -5.30
C TYR A 185 -16.25 16.36 -6.40
N GLN A 186 -15.30 15.55 -6.87
CA GLN A 186 -14.36 15.91 -7.94
C GLN A 186 -15.00 15.86 -9.35
N GLY A 187 -16.19 15.27 -9.52
CA GLY A 187 -16.83 15.08 -10.81
C GLY A 187 -16.10 14.10 -11.75
N LEU A 188 -15.33 13.15 -11.17
CA LEU A 188 -14.44 12.23 -11.90
C LEU A 188 -15.01 10.82 -12.00
N LYS A 189 -14.47 10.02 -12.94
CA LYS A 189 -14.78 8.59 -13.07
C LYS A 189 -14.20 7.83 -11.87
N ALA A 190 -14.87 6.73 -11.47
CA ALA A 190 -14.40 5.86 -10.39
C ALA A 190 -13.03 5.25 -10.72
N ASN A 191 -12.95 4.50 -11.80
CA ASN A 191 -11.68 3.91 -12.27
C ASN A 191 -10.82 5.00 -12.93
N PRO A 192 -9.63 5.30 -12.35
CA PRO A 192 -8.81 6.40 -12.83
C PRO A 192 -7.95 6.02 -14.04
N ASN A 193 -7.54 4.77 -14.16
CA ASN A 193 -6.40 4.36 -14.98
C ASN A 193 -6.69 3.21 -15.96
N GLY A 194 -7.93 2.71 -16.00
CA GLY A 194 -8.32 1.59 -16.85
C GLY A 194 -7.95 0.21 -16.27
N ALA A 195 -7.69 0.11 -14.96
CA ALA A 195 -7.44 -1.16 -14.30
C ALA A 195 -8.55 -2.16 -14.55
N LEU A 196 -8.19 -3.40 -14.90
CA LEU A 196 -9.17 -4.47 -15.15
C LEU A 196 -9.97 -4.75 -13.89
N HIS A 197 -11.27 -4.96 -14.06
CA HIS A 197 -12.22 -5.20 -12.98
C HIS A 197 -12.21 -4.14 -11.87
N ASN A 198 -11.75 -2.92 -12.19
CA ASN A 198 -11.55 -1.82 -11.24
C ASN A 198 -10.59 -2.14 -10.08
N ILE A 199 -9.70 -3.11 -10.22
CA ILE A 199 -8.79 -3.52 -9.15
C ILE A 199 -7.82 -2.41 -8.81
N ALA A 200 -7.81 -1.99 -7.54
CA ALA A 200 -6.91 -0.98 -6.97
C ALA A 200 -5.82 -1.58 -6.06
N GLY A 201 -6.06 -2.79 -5.57
CA GLY A 201 -5.14 -3.54 -4.72
C GLY A 201 -5.46 -5.02 -4.67
N VAL A 202 -4.44 -5.83 -4.40
CA VAL A 202 -4.51 -7.30 -4.35
C VAL A 202 -3.81 -7.86 -3.12
N LEU A 203 -4.20 -9.07 -2.74
CA LEU A 203 -3.67 -9.82 -1.60
C LEU A 203 -2.91 -11.05 -2.06
N GLY A 204 -1.98 -11.47 -1.23
CA GLY A 204 -1.30 -12.75 -1.33
C GLY A 204 -0.98 -13.32 0.05
N TYR A 205 -0.47 -14.54 0.09
CA TYR A 205 -0.04 -15.19 1.34
C TYR A 205 -1.12 -15.18 2.43
N ASN A 206 -2.36 -15.55 2.08
CA ASN A 206 -3.51 -15.53 2.98
C ASN A 206 -3.76 -14.14 3.60
N GLY A 207 -3.74 -13.09 2.78
CA GLY A 207 -4.00 -11.71 3.20
C GLY A 207 -2.82 -11.00 3.87
N ARG A 208 -1.69 -11.67 4.14
CA ARG A 208 -0.53 -11.08 4.81
C ARG A 208 0.31 -10.17 3.91
N VAL A 209 0.24 -10.35 2.60
CA VAL A 209 0.88 -9.49 1.61
C VAL A 209 -0.19 -8.63 0.94
N LEU A 210 -0.09 -7.32 1.06
CA LEU A 210 -0.98 -6.34 0.43
C LEU A 210 -0.20 -5.50 -0.57
N GLY A 211 -0.68 -5.43 -1.81
CA GLY A 211 -0.24 -4.45 -2.81
C GLY A 211 -1.38 -3.51 -3.17
N LEU A 212 -1.13 -2.21 -3.19
CA LEU A 212 -2.13 -1.22 -3.57
C LEU A 212 -1.51 -0.03 -4.30
N MET A 213 -2.21 0.52 -5.29
CA MET A 213 -1.75 1.72 -6.02
C MET A 213 -1.96 3.03 -5.24
N PRO A 214 -3.04 3.19 -4.47
CA PRO A 214 -3.23 4.39 -3.64
C PRO A 214 -2.22 4.49 -2.50
N HIS A 215 -2.04 5.73 -1.99
CA HIS A 215 -1.07 6.10 -0.98
C HIS A 215 -1.73 6.35 0.39
N PRO A 216 -1.83 5.35 1.29
CA PRO A 216 -2.37 5.54 2.63
C PRO A 216 -1.51 6.49 3.47
N GLU A 217 -0.18 6.51 3.28
CA GLU A 217 0.76 7.40 3.96
C GLU A 217 0.55 8.88 3.64
N ARG A 218 -0.16 9.18 2.54
CA ARG A 218 -0.54 10.55 2.15
C ARG A 218 -1.96 10.93 2.59
N ALA A 219 -2.63 10.06 3.35
CA ALA A 219 -3.99 10.25 3.86
C ALA A 219 -4.08 10.04 5.38
N MET A 220 -3.04 10.42 6.13
CA MET A 220 -2.93 10.21 7.57
C MET A 220 -3.78 11.17 8.42
N PHE A 221 -4.04 12.37 7.91
CA PHE A 221 -4.80 13.38 8.63
C PHE A 221 -6.07 13.73 7.86
N PHE A 222 -7.16 13.99 8.58
CA PHE A 222 -8.44 14.29 7.96
C PHE A 222 -8.41 15.54 7.07
N HIS A 223 -7.56 16.51 7.39
CA HIS A 223 -7.39 17.74 6.60
C HIS A 223 -6.67 17.55 5.26
N HIS A 224 -6.09 16.34 4.99
CA HIS A 224 -5.54 16.01 3.67
C HIS A 224 -6.63 15.77 2.61
N ARG A 225 -7.88 15.55 3.01
CA ARG A 225 -8.99 15.29 2.10
C ARG A 225 -9.28 16.50 1.21
N PRO A 226 -9.57 16.30 -0.09
CA PRO A 226 -9.86 17.41 -1.01
C PRO A 226 -11.15 18.15 -0.65
N ASP A 227 -12.11 17.48 -0.01
CA ASP A 227 -13.38 18.04 0.44
C ASP A 227 -13.34 18.58 1.91
N PHE A 228 -12.14 18.69 2.51
CA PHE A 228 -11.97 19.07 3.92
C PHE A 228 -12.72 20.34 4.30
N GLN A 229 -12.64 21.41 3.49
CA GLN A 229 -13.29 22.68 3.81
C GLN A 229 -14.82 22.56 3.88
N ILE A 230 -15.41 21.76 2.99
CA ILE A 230 -16.85 21.47 2.99
C ILE A 230 -17.22 20.66 4.23
N GLN A 231 -16.46 19.61 4.53
CA GLN A 231 -16.69 18.77 5.71
C GLN A 231 -16.57 19.59 7.00
N LYS A 232 -15.62 20.52 7.05
CA LYS A 232 -15.44 21.44 8.18
C LYS A 232 -16.67 22.34 8.38
N GLU A 233 -17.19 22.92 7.31
CA GLU A 233 -18.39 23.77 7.39
C GLU A 233 -19.64 22.98 7.78
N ILE A 234 -19.82 21.77 7.22
CA ILE A 234 -20.92 20.88 7.58
C ILE A 234 -20.86 20.49 9.07
N ALA A 235 -19.67 20.13 9.54
CA ALA A 235 -19.47 19.77 10.96
C ALA A 235 -19.80 20.94 11.89
N LYS A 236 -19.33 22.15 11.56
CA LYS A 236 -19.62 23.38 12.31
C LYS A 236 -21.13 23.64 12.42
N ARG A 237 -21.86 23.54 11.28
CA ARG A 237 -23.34 23.73 11.28
C ARG A 237 -24.10 22.68 12.09
N LYS A 238 -23.51 21.45 12.16
CA LYS A 238 -24.10 20.34 12.96
C LYS A 238 -23.61 20.29 14.39
N GLY A 239 -22.78 21.22 14.84
CA GLY A 239 -22.18 21.20 16.18
C GLY A 239 -21.30 20.00 16.46
N LYS A 240 -20.67 19.41 15.42
CA LYS A 240 -19.82 18.22 15.50
C LYS A 240 -18.36 18.57 15.30
N ASN A 241 -17.47 17.81 15.97
CA ASN A 241 -16.05 17.88 15.71
C ASN A 241 -15.67 16.99 14.52
N LEU A 242 -14.68 17.43 13.74
CA LEU A 242 -14.07 16.60 12.71
C LEU A 242 -13.10 15.59 13.32
N PRO A 243 -12.93 14.40 12.69
CA PRO A 243 -11.83 13.50 13.01
C PRO A 243 -10.49 14.22 12.83
N LYS A 244 -9.51 13.88 13.66
CA LYS A 244 -8.11 14.33 13.47
C LYS A 244 -7.41 13.46 12.46
N GLU A 245 -7.62 12.13 12.56
CA GLU A 245 -7.01 11.12 11.72
C GLU A 245 -7.71 11.00 10.38
N GLY A 246 -6.90 10.78 9.34
CA GLY A 246 -7.36 10.46 8.00
C GLY A 246 -7.54 8.96 7.78
N PRO A 247 -8.17 8.57 6.68
CA PRO A 247 -8.52 7.17 6.42
C PRO A 247 -7.31 6.25 6.25
N GLY A 248 -6.18 6.77 5.76
CA GLY A 248 -4.98 5.97 5.49
C GLY A 248 -4.31 5.43 6.74
N LEU A 249 -4.43 6.13 7.88
CA LEU A 249 -3.75 5.74 9.11
C LEU A 249 -4.26 4.40 9.67
N GLN A 250 -5.52 4.03 9.39
CA GLN A 250 -6.09 2.77 9.85
C GLN A 250 -5.36 1.54 9.27
N ILE A 251 -4.88 1.59 8.02
CA ILE A 251 -4.12 0.49 7.40
C ILE A 251 -2.85 0.20 8.19
N PHE A 252 -2.09 1.24 8.55
CA PHE A 252 -0.86 1.11 9.35
C PHE A 252 -1.16 0.61 10.77
N ARG A 253 -2.23 1.11 11.38
CA ARG A 253 -2.69 0.67 12.71
C ARG A 253 -3.04 -0.80 12.70
N ASN A 254 -3.74 -1.28 11.68
CA ASN A 254 -4.11 -2.67 11.53
C ASN A 254 -2.86 -3.56 11.42
N GLY A 255 -1.86 -3.17 10.61
CA GLY A 255 -0.59 -3.89 10.50
C GLY A 255 0.14 -4.01 11.82
N VAL A 256 0.20 -2.93 12.62
CA VAL A 256 0.85 -2.94 13.95
C VAL A 256 0.03 -3.77 14.96
N ASN A 257 -1.29 -3.67 14.94
CA ASN A 257 -2.17 -4.37 15.87
C ASN A 257 -2.23 -5.89 15.64
N TYR A 258 -1.95 -6.34 14.42
CA TYR A 258 -1.88 -7.77 14.09
C TYR A 258 -0.93 -8.57 14.99
N PHE A 259 0.08 -7.93 15.56
CA PHE A 259 1.10 -8.55 16.40
C PHE A 259 0.90 -8.30 17.91
N LYS A 260 -0.10 -7.53 18.32
CA LYS A 260 -0.43 -7.24 19.73
C LYS A 260 -1.43 -8.25 20.27
#